data_65ba07c8fe68a7d749048f0dd33e7bc0
#
_entry.id   65ba07c8fe68a7d749048f0dd33e7bc0
#
_cell.length_a   1.000
_cell.length_b   1.000
_cell.length_c   1.000
_cell.angle_alpha   90.00
_cell.angle_beta   90.00
_cell.angle_gamma   90.00
#
_symmetry.space_group_name_H-M   'P 1'
#
loop_
_entity.id
_entity.type
_entity.pdbx_description
1 polymer ?
#
loop_
_entity_poly.entity_id
_entity_poly.type
_entity_poly.pdbx_seq_one_letter_code
_entity_poly.pdbx_strand_id
1 'polypeptide(L)'
;DSSVDLRYYYSSKTLYSIAFYKKYFEYIRPIILSTTGKVKKALIFDCDNTLWKGVLGEDGFSGIKIFQEIQYLALSLARKGVIIGLCSKNNPEDVDNVLKNHPDMILRDDSIVIKKVNWSDKVSNLKLIAQELNIGIESLVFIDDSSFEVGLVKQELPEVRSFQVPIKEYEYGLMLRKVSNLFYSPSQTKEDAQKIRIYK
;
A
#
# COMPACT_ATOMS: atom_id res chain seq x y z
N ASP A 1 -26.21 -15.15 -8.80
CA ASP A 1 -26.40 -13.70 -9.05
C ASP A 1 -26.49 -13.47 -10.55
N SER A 2 -27.69 -13.15 -11.04
CA SER A 2 -27.87 -12.80 -12.45
C SER A 2 -27.32 -11.40 -12.71
N SER A 3 -26.38 -11.30 -13.65
CA SER A 3 -25.87 -9.99 -14.12
C SER A 3 -26.93 -9.23 -14.91
N VAL A 4 -27.97 -9.91 -15.37
CA VAL A 4 -29.08 -9.37 -16.16
C VAL A 4 -30.35 -9.32 -15.31
N ASP A 5 -31.07 -8.19 -15.34
CA ASP A 5 -32.37 -8.04 -14.71
C ASP A 5 -33.34 -7.39 -15.71
N LEU A 6 -34.25 -8.20 -16.25
CA LEU A 6 -35.23 -7.76 -17.24
C LEU A 6 -36.17 -6.66 -16.74
N ARG A 7 -36.38 -6.52 -15.43
CA ARG A 7 -37.18 -5.42 -14.86
C ARG A 7 -36.54 -4.06 -15.17
N TYR A 8 -35.20 -3.97 -15.11
CA TYR A 8 -34.47 -2.75 -15.49
C TYR A 8 -34.57 -2.50 -17.01
N TYR A 9 -34.55 -3.56 -17.83
CA TYR A 9 -34.72 -3.39 -19.26
C TYR A 9 -36.09 -2.79 -19.61
N TYR A 10 -37.18 -3.28 -19.02
CA TYR A 10 -38.53 -2.76 -19.30
C TYR A 10 -38.72 -1.35 -18.74
N SER A 11 -38.14 -1.01 -17.59
CA SER A 11 -38.32 0.29 -16.95
C SER A 11 -37.43 1.39 -17.50
N SER A 12 -36.15 1.06 -17.79
CA SER A 12 -35.12 2.07 -18.12
C SER A 12 -34.25 1.73 -19.33
N LYS A 13 -34.60 0.65 -20.06
CA LYS A 13 -33.82 0.13 -21.20
C LYS A 13 -32.37 -0.26 -20.85
N THR A 14 -32.08 -0.54 -19.59
CA THR A 14 -30.78 -1.04 -19.13
C THR A 14 -30.84 -2.55 -18.95
N LEU A 15 -29.95 -3.28 -19.62
CA LEU A 15 -29.95 -4.75 -19.61
C LEU A 15 -29.36 -5.33 -18.33
N TYR A 16 -28.37 -4.66 -17.76
CA TYR A 16 -27.60 -5.16 -16.62
C TYR A 16 -28.05 -4.59 -15.29
N SER A 17 -27.92 -5.38 -14.24
CA SER A 17 -28.25 -4.97 -12.87
C SER A 17 -27.27 -3.90 -12.35
N ILE A 18 -27.71 -3.12 -11.37
CA ILE A 18 -26.83 -2.14 -10.67
C ILE A 18 -25.62 -2.85 -10.06
N ALA A 19 -25.80 -4.07 -9.53
CA ALA A 19 -24.71 -4.86 -8.99
C ALA A 19 -23.65 -5.21 -10.05
N PHE A 20 -24.08 -5.52 -11.28
CA PHE A 20 -23.18 -5.72 -12.42
C PHE A 20 -22.37 -4.46 -12.72
N TYR A 21 -23.03 -3.30 -12.85
CA TYR A 21 -22.34 -2.05 -13.16
C TYR A 21 -21.33 -1.67 -12.08
N LYS A 22 -21.64 -1.89 -10.80
CA LYS A 22 -20.68 -1.68 -9.71
C LYS A 22 -19.44 -2.55 -9.87
N LYS A 23 -19.59 -3.85 -10.10
CA LYS A 23 -18.47 -4.77 -10.32
C LYS A 23 -17.70 -4.45 -11.61
N TYR A 24 -18.40 -4.10 -12.67
CA TYR A 24 -17.79 -3.70 -13.94
C TYR A 24 -16.94 -2.43 -13.75
N PHE A 25 -17.47 -1.43 -13.03
CA PHE A 25 -16.72 -0.22 -12.72
C PHE A 25 -15.49 -0.51 -11.86
N GLU A 26 -15.59 -1.38 -10.85
CA GLU A 26 -14.43 -1.82 -10.07
C GLU A 26 -13.36 -2.47 -10.95
N TYR A 27 -13.76 -3.23 -11.95
CA TYR A 27 -12.86 -3.89 -12.90
C TYR A 27 -12.17 -2.92 -13.85
N ILE A 28 -12.89 -1.96 -14.43
CA ILE A 28 -12.32 -1.02 -15.41
C ILE A 28 -11.60 0.18 -14.76
N ARG A 29 -11.94 0.50 -13.51
CA ARG A 29 -11.36 1.65 -12.79
C ARG A 29 -9.82 1.68 -12.80
N PRO A 30 -9.09 0.59 -12.52
CA PRO A 30 -7.64 0.58 -12.58
C PRO A 30 -7.10 0.95 -13.97
N ILE A 31 -7.76 0.49 -15.03
CA ILE A 31 -7.40 0.81 -16.42
C ILE A 31 -7.57 2.32 -16.69
N ILE A 32 -8.71 2.89 -16.28
CA ILE A 32 -8.96 4.34 -16.43
C ILE A 32 -7.93 5.16 -15.66
N LEU A 33 -7.62 4.77 -14.43
CA LEU A 33 -6.60 5.45 -13.63
C LEU A 33 -5.21 5.39 -14.27
N SER A 34 -4.85 4.25 -14.88
CA SER A 34 -3.56 4.10 -15.56
C SER A 34 -3.45 4.98 -16.80
N THR A 35 -4.50 5.07 -17.61
CA THR A 35 -4.52 5.90 -18.82
C THR A 35 -4.57 7.41 -18.52
N THR A 36 -5.08 7.79 -17.36
CA THR A 36 -5.17 9.20 -16.92
C THR A 36 -3.98 9.65 -16.07
N GLY A 37 -2.95 8.81 -15.90
CA GLY A 37 -1.77 9.11 -15.08
C GLY A 37 -2.02 9.22 -13.58
N LYS A 38 -3.20 8.79 -13.10
CA LYS A 38 -3.62 8.83 -11.68
C LYS A 38 -3.31 7.56 -10.90
N VAL A 39 -2.38 6.74 -11.41
CA VAL A 39 -1.92 5.52 -10.72
C VAL A 39 -1.07 5.92 -9.53
N LYS A 40 -1.24 5.20 -8.42
CA LYS A 40 -0.36 5.35 -7.26
C LYS A 40 1.06 4.89 -7.60
N LYS A 41 2.08 5.54 -7.03
CA LYS A 41 3.50 5.30 -7.35
C LYS A 41 4.28 4.71 -6.19
N ALA A 42 3.90 5.04 -4.96
CA ALA A 42 4.63 4.60 -3.77
C ALA A 42 3.70 3.98 -2.73
N LEU A 43 4.15 2.88 -2.15
CA LEU A 43 3.51 2.17 -1.06
C LEU A 43 4.38 2.31 0.19
N ILE A 44 3.84 2.99 1.19
CA ILE A 44 4.52 3.34 2.42
C ILE A 44 3.90 2.55 3.57
N PHE A 45 4.75 1.86 4.32
CA PHE A 45 4.34 1.03 5.46
C PHE A 45 4.78 1.64 6.79
N ASP A 46 3.94 1.49 7.80
CA ASP A 46 4.41 1.40 9.16
C ASP A 46 5.16 0.07 9.40
N CYS A 47 5.83 -0.09 10.53
CA CYS A 47 6.58 -1.29 10.86
C CYS A 47 5.83 -2.20 11.84
N ASP A 48 5.65 -1.76 13.08
CA ASP A 48 5.07 -2.53 14.17
C ASP A 48 3.60 -2.88 13.87
N ASN A 49 3.20 -4.11 14.11
CA ASN A 49 1.88 -4.66 13.79
C ASN A 49 1.42 -4.45 12.32
N THR A 50 2.35 -4.03 11.45
CA THR A 50 2.11 -3.82 10.01
C THR A 50 3.00 -4.72 9.15
N LEU A 51 4.33 -4.65 9.26
CA LEU A 51 5.27 -5.57 8.59
C LEU A 51 5.58 -6.82 9.42
N TRP A 52 5.42 -6.70 10.71
CA TRP A 52 5.52 -7.79 11.69
C TRP A 52 4.53 -7.58 12.82
N LYS A 53 4.15 -8.65 13.49
CA LYS A 53 3.36 -8.64 14.71
C LYS A 53 4.27 -8.34 15.89
N GLY A 54 3.83 -7.47 16.78
CA GLY A 54 4.57 -7.03 17.95
C GLY A 54 5.14 -5.62 17.80
N VAL A 55 5.62 -5.09 18.91
CA VAL A 55 6.26 -3.77 19.01
C VAL A 55 7.76 -3.99 19.20
N LEU A 56 8.56 -3.59 18.23
CA LEU A 56 9.99 -3.91 18.20
C LEU A 56 10.73 -3.43 19.45
N GLY A 57 10.38 -2.24 19.95
CA GLY A 57 10.99 -1.69 21.17
C GLY A 57 10.63 -2.43 22.46
N GLU A 58 9.53 -3.21 22.47
CA GLU A 58 9.04 -3.95 23.65
C GLU A 58 9.38 -5.44 23.54
N ASP A 59 9.08 -6.05 22.38
CA ASP A 59 9.22 -7.49 22.12
C ASP A 59 10.65 -7.87 21.70
N GLY A 60 11.42 -6.90 21.24
CA GLY A 60 12.76 -7.09 20.71
C GLY A 60 12.82 -7.87 19.39
N PHE A 61 14.03 -7.97 18.85
CA PHE A 61 14.32 -8.62 17.56
C PHE A 61 13.77 -10.05 17.43
N SER A 62 13.88 -10.86 18.47
CA SER A 62 13.44 -12.27 18.46
C SER A 62 11.98 -12.46 18.86
N GLY A 63 11.34 -11.44 19.41
CA GLY A 63 9.95 -11.51 19.86
C GLY A 63 8.92 -11.15 18.78
N ILE A 64 9.33 -10.44 17.75
CA ILE A 64 8.46 -10.07 16.63
C ILE A 64 8.22 -11.26 15.70
N LYS A 65 7.04 -11.30 15.06
CA LYS A 65 6.67 -12.32 14.08
C LYS A 65 6.34 -11.67 12.73
N ILE A 66 7.07 -12.04 11.70
CA ILE A 66 6.97 -11.44 10.37
C ILE A 66 5.63 -11.74 9.69
N PHE A 67 4.96 -10.72 9.16
CA PHE A 67 3.78 -10.85 8.32
C PHE A 67 4.18 -11.10 6.86
N GLN A 68 4.38 -12.37 6.51
CA GLN A 68 4.90 -12.75 5.20
C GLN A 68 4.03 -12.31 4.04
N GLU A 69 2.70 -12.42 4.15
CA GLU A 69 1.77 -12.08 3.06
C GLU A 69 1.87 -10.59 2.65
N ILE A 70 1.97 -9.70 3.64
CA ILE A 70 2.12 -8.25 3.40
C ILE A 70 3.46 -7.97 2.71
N GLN A 71 4.52 -8.63 3.15
CA GLN A 71 5.85 -8.45 2.57
C GLN A 71 5.97 -9.05 1.17
N TYR A 72 5.33 -10.19 0.89
CA TYR A 72 5.25 -10.73 -0.47
C TYR A 72 4.52 -9.79 -1.43
N LEU A 73 3.43 -9.15 -0.98
CA LEU A 73 2.77 -8.12 -1.78
C LEU A 73 3.72 -6.96 -2.07
N ALA A 74 4.38 -6.41 -1.04
CA ALA A 74 5.32 -5.30 -1.19
C ALA A 74 6.42 -5.63 -2.21
N LEU A 75 7.04 -6.82 -2.08
CA LEU A 75 8.08 -7.27 -3.00
C LEU A 75 7.55 -7.49 -4.43
N SER A 76 6.33 -8.04 -4.57
CA SER A 76 5.67 -8.19 -5.87
C SER A 76 5.44 -6.84 -6.55
N LEU A 77 5.00 -5.83 -5.79
CA LEU A 77 4.79 -4.48 -6.29
C LEU A 77 6.12 -3.77 -6.60
N ALA A 78 7.14 -3.95 -5.76
CA ALA A 78 8.49 -3.43 -6.02
C ALA A 78 9.04 -3.93 -7.37
N ARG A 79 8.89 -5.24 -7.67
CA ARG A 79 9.28 -5.82 -8.96
C ARG A 79 8.52 -5.22 -10.16
N LYS A 80 7.36 -4.61 -9.91
CA LYS A 80 6.55 -3.89 -10.92
C LYS A 80 6.86 -2.40 -10.99
N GLY A 81 7.89 -1.93 -10.31
CA GLY A 81 8.30 -0.52 -10.31
C GLY A 81 7.57 0.36 -9.30
N VAL A 82 6.82 -0.22 -8.35
CA VAL A 82 6.24 0.54 -7.24
C VAL A 82 7.33 0.85 -6.22
N ILE A 83 7.44 2.09 -5.81
CA ILE A 83 8.37 2.52 -4.77
C ILE A 83 7.87 2.01 -3.41
N ILE A 84 8.72 1.28 -2.69
CA ILE A 84 8.42 0.82 -1.33
C ILE A 84 9.17 1.71 -0.34
N GLY A 85 8.45 2.20 0.67
CA GLY A 85 9.03 3.03 1.73
C GLY A 85 8.50 2.68 3.11
N LEU A 86 9.17 3.21 4.13
CA LEU A 86 8.76 3.08 5.53
C LEU A 86 8.47 4.45 6.14
N CYS A 87 7.44 4.50 6.96
CA CYS A 87 7.07 5.64 7.79
C CYS A 87 6.62 5.14 9.16
N SER A 88 7.55 5.06 10.11
CA SER A 88 7.32 4.40 11.40
C SER A 88 7.88 5.20 12.56
N LYS A 89 7.16 5.18 13.70
CA LYS A 89 7.64 5.69 14.98
C LYS A 89 8.43 4.59 15.69
N ASN A 90 9.72 4.54 15.40
CA ASN A 90 10.61 3.49 15.88
C ASN A 90 12.04 4.00 15.96
N ASN A 91 12.94 3.22 16.59
CA ASN A 91 14.37 3.46 16.53
C ASN A 91 14.90 3.00 15.15
N PRO A 92 15.57 3.89 14.37
CA PRO A 92 16.07 3.56 13.03
C PRO A 92 17.03 2.36 13.03
N GLU A 93 17.93 2.29 14.01
CA GLU A 93 18.95 1.23 14.09
C GLU A 93 18.32 -0.15 14.31
N ASP A 94 17.28 -0.24 15.15
CA ASP A 94 16.59 -1.49 15.43
C ASP A 94 15.80 -1.97 14.19
N VAL A 95 15.12 -1.06 13.49
CA VAL A 95 14.42 -1.38 12.24
C VAL A 95 15.42 -1.84 11.18
N ASP A 96 16.53 -1.13 11.01
CA ASP A 96 17.58 -1.53 10.07
C ASP A 96 18.15 -2.92 10.39
N ASN A 97 18.33 -3.23 11.68
CA ASN A 97 18.77 -4.55 12.12
C ASN A 97 17.75 -5.64 11.73
N VAL A 98 16.45 -5.40 11.91
CA VAL A 98 15.42 -6.34 11.48
C VAL A 98 15.44 -6.55 9.97
N LEU A 99 15.46 -5.46 9.18
CA LEU A 99 15.48 -5.53 7.72
C LEU A 99 16.68 -6.31 7.17
N LYS A 100 17.84 -6.20 7.81
CA LYS A 100 19.08 -6.84 7.37
C LYS A 100 19.22 -8.28 7.88
N ASN A 101 18.91 -8.52 9.14
CA ASN A 101 19.36 -9.71 9.85
C ASN A 101 18.24 -10.67 10.28
N HIS A 102 16.95 -10.24 10.35
CA HIS A 102 15.90 -11.16 10.80
C HIS A 102 15.69 -12.30 9.79
N PRO A 103 15.74 -13.59 10.22
CA PRO A 103 15.76 -14.73 9.31
C PRO A 103 14.51 -14.85 8.45
N ASP A 104 13.34 -14.53 9.00
CA ASP A 104 12.06 -14.66 8.32
C ASP A 104 11.69 -13.41 7.49
N MET A 105 12.51 -12.34 7.52
CA MET A 105 12.25 -11.11 6.78
C MET A 105 12.36 -11.35 5.28
N ILE A 106 11.32 -11.01 4.52
CA ILE A 106 11.23 -11.17 3.06
C ILE A 106 11.57 -9.86 2.36
N LEU A 107 10.97 -8.77 2.85
CA LEU A 107 11.23 -7.42 2.37
C LEU A 107 12.54 -6.93 2.98
N ARG A 108 13.62 -7.00 2.21
CA ARG A 108 14.95 -6.59 2.64
C ARG A 108 15.22 -5.11 2.39
N ASP A 109 16.22 -4.59 3.04
CA ASP A 109 16.64 -3.19 2.95
C ASP A 109 16.89 -2.72 1.50
N ASP A 110 17.39 -3.58 0.64
CA ASP A 110 17.64 -3.31 -0.77
C ASP A 110 16.37 -3.09 -1.61
N SER A 111 15.23 -3.54 -1.12
CA SER A 111 13.92 -3.35 -1.76
C SER A 111 13.20 -2.09 -1.28
N ILE A 112 13.72 -1.41 -0.25
CA ILE A 112 13.15 -0.20 0.34
C ILE A 112 13.91 1.03 -0.20
N VAL A 113 13.17 1.95 -0.81
CA VAL A 113 13.75 3.14 -1.46
C VAL A 113 13.91 4.29 -0.48
N ILE A 114 12.97 4.45 0.45
CA ILE A 114 12.95 5.55 1.40
C ILE A 114 12.50 5.10 2.79
N LYS A 115 13.14 5.63 3.82
CA LYS A 115 12.80 5.35 5.21
C LYS A 115 12.67 6.64 6.01
N LYS A 116 11.52 6.85 6.63
CA LYS A 116 11.28 7.86 7.67
C LYS A 116 10.93 7.11 8.96
N VAL A 117 11.94 6.56 9.58
CA VAL A 117 11.87 5.87 10.86
C VAL A 117 12.40 6.82 11.93
N ASN A 118 11.50 7.45 12.66
CA ASN A 118 11.79 8.45 13.69
C ASN A 118 10.54 8.69 14.54
N TRP A 119 10.65 9.54 15.58
CA TRP A 119 9.54 9.84 16.50
C TRP A 119 8.68 11.05 16.08
N SER A 120 8.89 11.62 14.89
CA SER A 120 8.05 12.67 14.32
C SER A 120 6.68 12.13 13.92
N ASP A 121 5.71 13.04 13.75
CA ASP A 121 4.39 12.65 13.28
C ASP A 121 4.40 12.09 11.84
N LYS A 122 3.50 11.15 11.56
CA LYS A 122 3.46 10.46 10.27
C LYS A 122 3.00 11.37 9.13
N VAL A 123 2.17 12.39 9.40
CA VAL A 123 1.72 13.35 8.39
C VAL A 123 2.89 14.15 7.84
N SER A 124 3.75 14.68 8.73
CA SER A 124 4.97 15.39 8.34
C SER A 124 5.94 14.49 7.59
N ASN A 125 6.15 13.26 8.08
CA ASN A 125 7.01 12.28 7.43
C ASN A 125 6.51 11.89 6.03
N LEU A 126 5.20 11.72 5.81
CA LEU A 126 4.62 11.42 4.49
C LEU A 126 4.80 12.59 3.51
N LYS A 127 4.67 13.84 3.98
CA LYS A 127 4.99 15.02 3.15
C LYS A 127 6.46 15.03 2.73
N LEU A 128 7.38 14.77 3.66
CA LEU A 128 8.82 14.67 3.37
C LEU A 128 9.12 13.53 2.38
N ILE A 129 8.49 12.36 2.54
CA ILE A 129 8.63 11.24 1.62
C ILE A 129 8.23 11.66 0.19
N ALA A 130 7.06 12.30 0.03
CA ALA A 130 6.61 12.77 -1.28
C ALA A 130 7.58 13.78 -1.90
N GLN A 131 8.09 14.70 -1.09
CA GLN A 131 9.08 15.70 -1.52
C GLN A 131 10.41 15.08 -1.94
N GLU A 132 10.98 14.19 -1.13
CA GLU A 132 12.26 13.54 -1.42
C GLU A 132 12.19 12.62 -2.65
N LEU A 133 11.05 11.94 -2.85
CA LEU A 133 10.80 11.13 -4.03
C LEU A 133 10.41 11.97 -5.26
N ASN A 134 10.23 13.28 -5.10
CA ASN A 134 9.75 14.18 -6.15
C ASN A 134 8.48 13.69 -6.85
N ILE A 135 7.50 13.24 -6.04
CA ILE A 135 6.17 12.79 -6.51
C ILE A 135 5.07 13.56 -5.79
N GLY A 136 3.89 13.66 -6.42
CA GLY A 136 2.73 14.27 -5.76
C GLY A 136 2.27 13.41 -4.57
N ILE A 137 1.81 14.06 -3.51
CA ILE A 137 1.31 13.42 -2.28
C ILE A 137 0.16 12.44 -2.58
N GLU A 138 -0.65 12.76 -3.60
CA GLU A 138 -1.74 11.91 -4.10
C GLU A 138 -1.24 10.59 -4.70
N SER A 139 0.06 10.46 -4.99
CA SER A 139 0.67 9.22 -5.50
C SER A 139 1.00 8.21 -4.40
N LEU A 140 0.87 8.60 -3.12
CA LEU A 140 1.16 7.72 -2.00
C LEU A 140 -0.02 6.82 -1.64
N VAL A 141 0.30 5.61 -1.20
CA VAL A 141 -0.55 4.71 -0.43
C VAL A 141 0.13 4.46 0.90
N PHE A 142 -0.59 4.57 1.99
CA PHE A 142 -0.07 4.38 3.34
C PHE A 142 -0.80 3.24 4.05
N ILE A 143 -0.06 2.35 4.72
CA ILE A 143 -0.59 1.21 5.48
C ILE A 143 -0.06 1.26 6.90
N ASP A 144 -0.96 1.13 7.87
CA ASP A 144 -0.67 1.25 9.30
C ASP A 144 -1.71 0.44 10.10
N ASP A 145 -1.36 -0.13 11.24
CA ASP A 145 -2.29 -0.84 12.11
C ASP A 145 -3.12 0.11 12.99
N SER A 146 -2.56 1.28 13.32
CA SER A 146 -3.18 2.26 14.19
C SER A 146 -4.35 2.99 13.51
N SER A 147 -5.55 2.80 14.04
CA SER A 147 -6.74 3.56 13.61
C SER A 147 -6.58 5.05 13.79
N PHE A 148 -5.84 5.47 14.83
CA PHE A 148 -5.53 6.87 15.11
C PHE A 148 -4.65 7.48 14.00
N GLU A 149 -3.52 6.84 13.68
CA GLU A 149 -2.59 7.34 12.64
C GLU A 149 -3.26 7.35 11.26
N VAL A 150 -3.98 6.28 10.92
CA VAL A 150 -4.75 6.20 9.67
C VAL A 150 -5.84 7.29 9.62
N GLY A 151 -6.52 7.54 10.75
CA GLY A 151 -7.53 8.59 10.86
C GLY A 151 -6.93 9.98 10.67
N LEU A 152 -5.80 10.26 11.33
CA LEU A 152 -5.08 11.52 11.22
C LEU A 152 -4.60 11.77 9.79
N VAL A 153 -3.99 10.75 9.14
CA VAL A 153 -3.56 10.87 7.74
C VAL A 153 -4.75 11.12 6.81
N LYS A 154 -5.90 10.47 7.01
CA LYS A 154 -7.11 10.74 6.21
C LYS A 154 -7.64 12.16 6.37
N GLN A 155 -7.53 12.73 7.55
CA GLN A 155 -7.98 14.09 7.85
C GLN A 155 -7.03 15.13 7.26
N GLU A 156 -5.72 15.00 7.51
CA GLU A 156 -4.71 15.99 7.17
C GLU A 156 -4.18 15.86 5.72
N LEU A 157 -4.24 14.66 5.15
CA LEU A 157 -3.78 14.33 3.80
C LEU A 157 -4.84 13.48 3.06
N PRO A 158 -6.02 14.04 2.74
CA PRO A 158 -7.12 13.29 2.12
C PRO A 158 -6.76 12.70 0.75
N GLU A 159 -5.72 13.20 0.09
CA GLU A 159 -5.19 12.69 -1.18
C GLU A 159 -4.41 11.37 -1.02
N VAL A 160 -3.82 11.14 0.16
CA VAL A 160 -3.13 9.88 0.48
C VAL A 160 -4.15 8.77 0.68
N ARG A 161 -4.01 7.70 -0.07
CA ARG A 161 -4.86 6.53 0.13
C ARG A 161 -4.36 5.69 1.29
N SER A 162 -4.97 5.82 2.48
CA SER A 162 -4.54 5.11 3.67
C SER A 162 -5.44 3.92 3.99
N PHE A 163 -4.82 2.83 4.43
CA PHE A 163 -5.45 1.58 4.83
C PHE A 163 -5.02 1.22 6.25
N GLN A 164 -5.99 0.78 7.05
CA GLN A 164 -5.69 0.17 8.32
C GLN A 164 -5.48 -1.34 8.14
N VAL A 165 -4.43 -1.88 8.76
CA VAL A 165 -4.25 -3.33 8.85
C VAL A 165 -5.40 -3.93 9.64
N PRO A 166 -6.13 -4.92 9.11
CA PRO A 166 -7.21 -5.56 9.85
C PRO A 166 -6.69 -6.28 11.10
N ILE A 167 -7.48 -6.27 12.17
CA ILE A 167 -7.15 -7.03 13.39
C ILE A 167 -7.13 -8.53 13.12
N LYS A 168 -7.99 -8.99 12.19
CA LYS A 168 -8.17 -10.39 11.87
C LYS A 168 -7.37 -10.77 10.63
N GLU A 169 -6.43 -11.69 10.78
CA GLU A 169 -5.52 -12.10 9.69
C GLU A 169 -6.27 -12.60 8.43
N TYR A 170 -7.43 -13.26 8.57
CA TYR A 170 -8.22 -13.70 7.42
C TYR A 170 -8.78 -12.56 6.54
N GLU A 171 -8.80 -11.33 7.04
CA GLU A 171 -9.22 -10.14 6.28
C GLU A 171 -8.07 -9.52 5.46
N TYR A 172 -6.82 -9.93 5.71
CA TYR A 172 -5.64 -9.40 5.02
C TYR A 172 -5.74 -9.53 3.52
N GLY A 173 -6.15 -10.69 3.02
CA GLY A 173 -6.29 -10.94 1.58
C GLY A 173 -7.20 -9.93 0.87
N LEU A 174 -8.28 -9.49 1.53
CA LEU A 174 -9.18 -8.47 0.99
C LEU A 174 -8.52 -7.09 0.95
N MET A 175 -7.80 -6.71 2.02
CA MET A 175 -7.04 -5.46 2.07
C MET A 175 -5.94 -5.44 1.00
N LEU A 176 -5.14 -6.51 0.92
CA LEU A 176 -4.03 -6.63 -0.02
C LEU A 176 -4.50 -6.55 -1.48
N ARG A 177 -5.66 -7.15 -1.81
CA ARG A 177 -6.28 -7.01 -3.13
C ARG A 177 -6.67 -5.55 -3.43
N LYS A 178 -7.27 -4.84 -2.48
CA LYS A 178 -7.63 -3.42 -2.65
C LYS A 178 -6.39 -2.56 -2.87
N VAL A 179 -5.31 -2.80 -2.12
CA VAL A 179 -4.03 -2.11 -2.25
C VAL A 179 -3.41 -2.39 -3.62
N SER A 180 -3.31 -3.66 -4.03
CA SER A 180 -2.72 -4.06 -5.32
C SER A 180 -3.42 -3.39 -6.51
N ASN A 181 -4.75 -3.28 -6.48
CA ASN A 181 -5.53 -2.65 -7.55
C ASN A 181 -5.21 -1.16 -7.75
N LEU A 182 -4.64 -0.46 -6.77
CA LEU A 182 -4.25 0.95 -6.90
C LEU A 182 -2.97 1.14 -7.73
N PHE A 183 -2.18 0.08 -7.87
CA PHE A 183 -0.92 0.05 -8.60
C PHE A 183 -1.02 -0.67 -9.94
N TYR A 184 -2.24 -0.91 -10.42
CA TYR A 184 -2.44 -1.60 -11.68
C TYR A 184 -1.88 -0.78 -12.85
N SER A 185 -1.04 -1.42 -13.68
CA SER A 185 -0.61 -0.91 -14.97
C SER A 185 -0.90 -1.96 -16.05
N PRO A 186 -1.57 -1.59 -17.15
CA PRO A 186 -1.89 -2.54 -18.23
C PRO A 186 -0.66 -2.95 -19.06
N SER A 187 0.40 -2.15 -19.01
CA SER A 187 1.68 -2.43 -19.68
C SER A 187 2.82 -2.25 -18.68
N GLN A 188 3.53 -3.32 -18.37
CA GLN A 188 4.85 -3.19 -17.75
C GLN A 188 5.86 -2.84 -18.83
N THR A 189 6.33 -1.61 -18.85
CA THR A 189 7.47 -1.26 -19.70
C THR A 189 8.77 -1.66 -18.99
N LYS A 190 9.82 -1.99 -19.77
CA LYS A 190 11.16 -2.23 -19.19
C LYS A 190 11.67 -1.01 -18.41
N GLU A 191 11.17 0.18 -18.73
CA GLU A 191 11.44 1.44 -18.02
C GLU A 191 10.84 1.47 -16.60
N ASP A 192 9.69 0.85 -16.37
CA ASP A 192 9.08 0.80 -15.03
C ASP A 192 9.91 -0.04 -14.05
N ALA A 193 10.52 -1.11 -14.53
CA ALA A 193 11.43 -1.93 -13.73
C ALA A 193 12.78 -1.20 -13.46
N GLN A 194 13.17 -0.23 -14.29
CA GLN A 194 14.39 0.56 -14.12
C GLN A 194 14.18 1.79 -13.21
N LYS A 195 12.94 2.26 -13.01
CA LYS A 195 12.63 3.44 -12.19
C LYS A 195 13.16 3.32 -10.75
N ILE A 196 13.10 2.14 -10.15
CA ILE A 196 13.65 1.91 -8.81
C ILE A 196 15.15 2.23 -8.74
N ARG A 197 15.91 2.06 -9.83
CA ARG A 197 17.35 2.40 -9.88
C ARG A 197 17.60 3.90 -9.93
N ILE A 198 16.64 4.70 -10.35
CA ILE A 198 16.76 6.16 -10.47
C ILE A 198 16.51 6.83 -9.10
N TYR A 199 15.73 6.19 -8.22
CA TYR A 199 15.40 6.71 -6.89
C TYR A 199 16.36 6.21 -5.79
N LYS A 200 17.31 5.33 -6.11
CA LYS A 200 18.44 4.90 -5.25
C LYS A 200 19.70 5.71 -5.57
#